data_408773913e5e5afcab5ec99b9a152fcb
#
_entry.id   408773913e5e5afcab5ec99b9a152fcb
#
_cell.length_a   1.000
_cell.length_b   1.000
_cell.length_c   1.000
_cell.angle_alpha   90.00
_cell.angle_beta   90.00
_cell.angle_gamma   90.00
#
_symmetry.space_group_name_H-M   'P 1'
#
loop_
_entity.id
_entity.type
_entity.pdbx_description
1 polymer ?
#
loop_
_entity_poly.entity_id
_entity_poly.type
_entity_poly.pdbx_seq_one_letter_code
_entity_poly.pdbx_strand_id
1 'polypeptide(L)'
;MPQDSGDRLSYRFSYRHAQQGAAEPTDIDIFSNLYTPILKPGLKTTEDEITLYHTPQAVFRVNPVSRCSSSIAGHGEAILTASFSPTTSSLLATGSGDNTARIWDCDTGTPLRNLKGHTGWVLEVSFSPDGNILATGSMDNTVRIWSVKTGEPLGAPLKGHTNRITSLAWEPYHLQTPGRPRLASASKDATVRVWDVTSRRVETILSGHKGSITCLRWGGLGQIYTSSQDRTIKIWDPKKGTCAQTLSSHTHWVNHLALSTDFVIRTAFHDHTKSIPESAESKIAKAKSRFENAAKLDGKATERLVSASDDNTLFLWDPTMSNKPIARLLGHQKQVNHVTFSPNGSYIASAAWDNHVKLWNARDGKFITTLRGHVGPVYQCCFSADSRLLVSASKDTTLKVWEVRTGKLNVDLPGHQDEVYAVDWSPDGERVGSGGKDKAVKIWRH
;
A
#
# COMPACT_ATOMS: atom_id res chain seq x y z
N MET A 1 -19.64 4.47 40.32
CA MET A 1 -19.44 3.27 39.48
C MET A 1 -18.59 3.71 38.27
N PRO A 2 -17.38 3.21 38.09
CA PRO A 2 -16.59 3.56 36.91
C PRO A 2 -17.16 2.83 35.69
N GLN A 3 -17.35 3.56 34.62
CA GLN A 3 -17.74 3.01 33.32
C GLN A 3 -16.59 2.13 32.78
N ASP A 4 -16.91 0.88 32.57
CA ASP A 4 -16.07 -0.13 31.93
C ASP A 4 -15.79 0.29 30.49
N SER A 5 -14.60 0.81 30.23
CA SER A 5 -14.07 0.96 28.87
C SER A 5 -13.62 -0.44 28.42
N GLY A 6 -14.55 -1.14 27.78
CA GLY A 6 -14.35 -2.50 27.34
C GLY A 6 -13.35 -2.64 26.20
N ASP A 7 -12.08 -2.50 26.45
CA ASP A 7 -11.01 -3.03 25.62
C ASP A 7 -11.05 -4.55 25.67
N ARG A 8 -11.83 -5.15 24.76
CA ARG A 8 -11.81 -6.60 24.57
C ARG A 8 -10.47 -6.98 23.94
N LEU A 9 -9.55 -7.43 24.80
CA LEU A 9 -8.33 -8.11 24.35
C LEU A 9 -8.75 -9.32 23.50
N SER A 10 -8.33 -9.39 22.26
CA SER A 10 -8.41 -10.62 21.49
C SER A 10 -7.18 -11.46 21.78
N TYR A 11 -7.36 -12.75 21.85
CA TYR A 11 -6.29 -13.71 22.11
C TYR A 11 -6.07 -14.53 20.84
N ARG A 12 -4.80 -14.78 20.51
CA ARG A 12 -4.40 -15.78 19.54
C ARG A 12 -4.09 -17.05 20.30
N PHE A 13 -4.75 -18.14 19.94
CA PHE A 13 -4.52 -19.43 20.51
C PHE A 13 -3.67 -20.28 19.58
N SER A 14 -2.71 -21.01 20.16
CA SER A 14 -1.92 -21.97 19.44
C SER A 14 -1.69 -23.20 20.31
N TYR A 15 -1.45 -24.35 19.71
CA TYR A 15 -1.13 -25.58 20.44
C TYR A 15 0.17 -26.20 19.92
N ARG A 16 0.85 -26.97 20.77
CA ARG A 16 2.00 -27.79 20.38
C ARG A 16 1.67 -29.26 20.52
N HIS A 17 2.07 -30.04 19.55
CA HIS A 17 1.97 -31.48 19.59
C HIS A 17 3.10 -32.05 20.47
N ALA A 18 2.78 -32.84 21.49
CA ALA A 18 3.75 -33.33 22.48
C ALA A 18 4.80 -34.32 21.92
N GLN A 19 4.57 -34.87 20.74
CA GLN A 19 5.44 -35.92 20.14
C GLN A 19 6.39 -35.47 19.05
N GLN A 20 6.32 -34.21 18.63
CA GLN A 20 7.25 -33.68 17.63
C GLN A 20 8.13 -32.60 18.27
N GLY A 21 9.37 -32.96 18.55
CA GLY A 21 10.35 -32.00 19.06
C GLY A 21 10.48 -30.79 18.13
N ALA A 22 10.47 -29.59 18.69
CA ALA A 22 10.76 -28.32 18.05
C ALA A 22 9.83 -27.85 16.90
N ALA A 23 8.62 -28.38 16.75
CA ALA A 23 7.63 -27.80 15.83
C ALA A 23 7.07 -26.48 16.37
N GLU A 24 6.96 -25.47 15.51
CA GLU A 24 6.29 -24.20 15.87
C GLU A 24 4.83 -24.44 16.27
N PRO A 25 4.27 -23.64 17.22
CA PRO A 25 2.90 -23.82 17.66
C PRO A 25 1.93 -23.56 16.49
N THR A 26 0.95 -24.44 16.33
CA THR A 26 -0.09 -24.30 15.29
C THR A 26 -1.18 -23.36 15.79
N ASP A 27 -1.50 -22.35 14.99
CA ASP A 27 -2.54 -21.39 15.31
C ASP A 27 -3.94 -21.99 15.22
N ILE A 28 -4.77 -21.66 16.18
CA ILE A 28 -6.19 -22.03 16.22
C ILE A 28 -7.03 -20.77 16.02
N ASP A 29 -7.91 -20.79 15.01
CA ASP A 29 -8.92 -19.74 14.87
C ASP A 29 -9.89 -19.82 16.06
N ILE A 30 -10.14 -18.69 16.72
CA ILE A 30 -11.06 -18.56 17.86
C ILE A 30 -12.48 -19.08 17.54
N PHE A 31 -12.84 -19.10 16.26
CA PHE A 31 -14.15 -19.54 15.77
C PHE A 31 -14.19 -21.00 15.30
N SER A 32 -13.05 -21.67 15.20
CA SER A 32 -13.02 -23.10 14.94
C SER A 32 -13.24 -23.86 16.25
N ASN A 33 -14.12 -24.86 16.22
CA ASN A 33 -14.16 -25.79 17.35
C ASN A 33 -12.91 -26.67 17.33
N LEU A 34 -12.47 -27.15 18.49
CA LEU A 34 -11.28 -27.97 18.64
C LEU A 34 -11.32 -29.28 17.82
N TYR A 35 -12.51 -29.72 17.44
CA TYR A 35 -12.70 -30.93 16.66
C TYR A 35 -12.04 -30.85 15.28
N THR A 36 -12.21 -29.74 14.60
CA THR A 36 -11.68 -29.59 13.23
C THR A 36 -10.15 -29.50 13.16
N PRO A 37 -9.47 -28.65 13.95
CA PRO A 37 -8.02 -28.53 13.87
C PRO A 37 -7.24 -29.59 14.64
N ILE A 38 -7.83 -30.23 15.67
CA ILE A 38 -7.11 -31.10 16.60
C ILE A 38 -7.62 -32.54 16.54
N LEU A 39 -8.93 -32.76 16.71
CA LEU A 39 -9.51 -34.10 16.81
C LEU A 39 -9.76 -34.78 15.46
N LYS A 40 -10.24 -34.02 14.45
CA LYS A 40 -10.51 -34.56 13.12
C LYS A 40 -9.28 -35.16 12.43
N PRO A 41 -8.07 -34.63 12.56
CA PRO A 41 -6.86 -35.24 12.03
C PRO A 41 -6.42 -36.53 12.76
N GLY A 42 -7.09 -36.93 13.84
CA GLY A 42 -6.73 -38.10 14.63
C GLY A 42 -5.46 -37.93 15.48
N LEU A 43 -5.06 -36.68 15.71
CA LEU A 43 -3.85 -36.35 16.43
C LEU A 43 -4.01 -36.44 17.95
N LYS A 44 -5.22 -36.25 18.45
CA LYS A 44 -5.56 -36.27 19.85
C LYS A 44 -6.96 -36.86 20.07
N THR A 45 -7.14 -37.48 21.22
CA THR A 45 -8.43 -37.93 21.72
C THR A 45 -9.03 -36.93 22.68
N THR A 46 -10.30 -37.09 23.06
CA THR A 46 -10.96 -36.23 24.04
C THR A 46 -10.39 -36.33 25.46
N GLU A 47 -9.61 -37.37 25.74
CA GLU A 47 -8.99 -37.60 27.04
C GLU A 47 -7.55 -37.09 27.14
N ASP A 48 -6.98 -36.65 26.00
CA ASP A 48 -5.62 -36.12 25.99
C ASP A 48 -5.56 -34.67 26.51
N GLU A 49 -4.61 -34.38 27.39
CA GLU A 49 -4.32 -33.00 27.79
C GLU A 49 -3.72 -32.20 26.64
N ILE A 50 -4.32 -31.03 26.40
CA ILE A 50 -3.87 -30.08 25.36
C ILE A 50 -3.45 -28.78 26.03
N THR A 51 -2.18 -28.43 25.92
CA THR A 51 -1.68 -27.14 26.42
C THR A 51 -1.96 -26.06 25.38
N LEU A 52 -2.85 -25.13 25.69
CA LEU A 52 -3.14 -23.96 24.86
C LEU A 52 -2.26 -22.80 25.30
N TYR A 53 -1.50 -22.28 24.35
CA TYR A 53 -0.76 -21.04 24.52
C TYR A 53 -1.64 -19.88 24.04
N HIS A 54 -1.72 -18.83 24.80
CA HIS A 54 -2.42 -17.61 24.39
C HIS A 54 -1.48 -16.43 24.43
N THR A 55 -1.54 -15.62 23.40
CA THR A 55 -0.82 -14.35 23.32
C THR A 55 -1.87 -13.24 23.26
N PRO A 56 -1.91 -12.31 24.23
CA PRO A 56 -2.80 -11.17 24.14
C PRO A 56 -2.39 -10.32 22.93
N GLN A 57 -3.29 -10.17 21.98
CA GLN A 57 -3.13 -9.21 20.90
C GLN A 57 -3.88 -7.95 21.30
N ALA A 58 -3.17 -6.85 21.51
CA ALA A 58 -3.78 -5.53 21.54
C ALA A 58 -4.36 -5.28 20.13
N VAL A 59 -5.66 -5.48 19.97
CA VAL A 59 -6.30 -5.29 18.67
C VAL A 59 -6.68 -3.83 18.52
N PHE A 60 -5.82 -3.12 17.82
CA PHE A 60 -6.22 -1.88 17.21
C PHE A 60 -7.38 -2.16 16.23
N ARG A 61 -8.54 -1.57 16.50
CA ARG A 61 -9.74 -1.81 15.70
C ARG A 61 -10.16 -0.55 14.97
N VAL A 62 -10.17 -0.62 13.65
CA VAL A 62 -10.66 0.45 12.78
C VAL A 62 -12.18 0.38 12.67
N ASN A 63 -12.86 1.50 12.90
CA ASN A 63 -14.28 1.61 12.64
C ASN A 63 -14.53 1.93 11.16
N PRO A 64 -15.60 1.40 10.55
CA PRO A 64 -15.94 1.74 9.17
C PRO A 64 -16.27 3.22 9.05
N VAL A 65 -15.70 3.88 8.08
CA VAL A 65 -16.08 5.25 7.73
C VAL A 65 -17.49 5.23 7.15
N SER A 66 -18.35 6.14 7.59
CA SER A 66 -19.77 6.11 7.27
C SER A 66 -20.31 7.42 6.69
N ARG A 67 -19.60 8.53 6.89
CA ARG A 67 -20.06 9.85 6.45
C ARG A 67 -18.96 10.67 5.80
N CYS A 68 -19.34 11.53 4.87
CA CYS A 68 -18.48 12.59 4.34
C CYS A 68 -18.41 13.71 5.39
N SER A 69 -17.26 13.85 6.03
CA SER A 69 -17.04 14.93 7.01
C SER A 69 -16.73 16.26 6.34
N SER A 70 -16.07 16.23 5.20
CA SER A 70 -15.68 17.42 4.46
C SER A 70 -15.67 17.15 2.96
N SER A 71 -16.21 18.07 2.18
CA SER A 71 -16.11 18.12 0.73
C SER A 71 -15.44 19.43 0.35
N ILE A 72 -14.20 19.33 -0.09
CA ILE A 72 -13.31 20.48 -0.23
C ILE A 72 -13.08 20.73 -1.71
N ALA A 73 -13.55 21.87 -2.20
CA ALA A 73 -13.19 22.37 -3.52
C ALA A 73 -11.85 23.13 -3.44
N GLY A 74 -11.08 23.08 -4.50
CA GLY A 74 -9.84 23.84 -4.54
C GLY A 74 -9.01 23.56 -5.79
N HIS A 75 -8.94 22.33 -6.24
CA HIS A 75 -8.30 22.02 -7.50
C HIS A 75 -9.11 22.54 -8.70
N GLY A 76 -8.41 23.03 -9.73
CA GLY A 76 -9.00 23.53 -10.96
C GLY A 76 -9.35 22.40 -11.95
N GLU A 77 -8.74 21.23 -11.81
CA GLU A 77 -8.91 20.06 -12.66
C GLU A 77 -8.96 18.77 -11.84
N ALA A 78 -9.18 17.62 -12.51
CA ALA A 78 -9.31 16.31 -11.90
C ALA A 78 -8.17 15.99 -10.92
N ILE A 79 -8.50 15.36 -9.80
CA ILE A 79 -7.54 14.83 -8.83
C ILE A 79 -7.16 13.43 -9.27
N LEU A 80 -5.87 13.21 -9.50
CA LEU A 80 -5.34 11.99 -10.09
C LEU A 80 -4.73 11.04 -9.04
N THR A 81 -4.24 11.60 -7.95
CA THR A 81 -3.59 10.86 -6.87
C THR A 81 -3.87 11.50 -5.52
N ALA A 82 -3.94 10.68 -4.49
CA ALA A 82 -4.13 11.09 -3.11
C ALA A 82 -3.32 10.18 -2.18
N SER A 83 -2.68 10.76 -1.17
CA SER A 83 -1.90 10.00 -0.20
C SER A 83 -1.96 10.67 1.17
N PHE A 84 -2.27 9.90 2.22
CA PHE A 84 -2.14 10.37 3.60
C PHE A 84 -0.68 10.42 4.04
N SER A 85 -0.39 11.36 4.92
CA SER A 85 0.87 11.39 5.64
C SER A 85 1.06 10.10 6.44
N PRO A 86 2.27 9.50 6.45
CA PRO A 86 2.53 8.32 7.27
C PRO A 86 2.54 8.62 8.78
N THR A 87 2.68 9.88 9.15
CA THR A 87 2.87 10.30 10.55
C THR A 87 1.58 10.75 11.23
N THR A 88 0.67 11.34 10.46
CA THR A 88 -0.58 11.87 10.99
C THR A 88 -1.74 11.62 10.02
N SER A 89 -2.91 11.31 10.57
CA SER A 89 -4.15 11.20 9.78
C SER A 89 -4.74 12.55 9.40
N SER A 90 -4.19 13.64 9.93
CA SER A 90 -4.68 14.98 9.66
C SER A 90 -4.22 15.58 8.34
N LEU A 91 -3.17 15.02 7.72
CA LEU A 91 -2.61 15.55 6.49
C LEU A 91 -2.84 14.61 5.31
N LEU A 92 -3.50 15.12 4.27
CA LEU A 92 -3.68 14.46 2.99
C LEU A 92 -2.99 15.29 1.90
N ALA A 93 -2.21 14.65 1.04
CA ALA A 93 -1.67 15.27 -0.18
C ALA A 93 -2.44 14.78 -1.40
N THR A 94 -2.66 15.69 -2.36
CA THR A 94 -3.31 15.37 -3.64
C THR A 94 -2.54 15.97 -4.80
N GLY A 95 -2.55 15.27 -5.93
CA GLY A 95 -2.02 15.76 -7.21
C GLY A 95 -3.12 15.86 -8.25
N SER A 96 -3.07 16.91 -9.06
CA SER A 96 -4.15 17.24 -10.00
C SER A 96 -3.66 17.57 -11.42
N GLY A 97 -4.59 17.47 -12.35
CA GLY A 97 -4.45 17.96 -13.72
C GLY A 97 -4.34 19.49 -13.85
N ASP A 98 -4.54 20.24 -12.75
CA ASP A 98 -4.31 21.69 -12.72
C ASP A 98 -2.84 22.07 -12.55
N ASN A 99 -1.93 21.12 -12.66
CA ASN A 99 -0.48 21.27 -12.52
C ASN A 99 -0.03 21.60 -11.10
N THR A 100 -0.91 21.44 -10.12
CA THR A 100 -0.58 21.69 -8.70
C THR A 100 -0.73 20.41 -7.87
N ALA A 101 0.06 20.34 -6.80
CA ALA A 101 -0.24 19.46 -5.69
C ALA A 101 -0.72 20.30 -4.52
N ARG A 102 -1.51 19.72 -3.61
CA ARG A 102 -2.00 20.39 -2.42
C ARG A 102 -1.86 19.50 -1.20
N ILE A 103 -1.64 20.13 -0.05
CA ILE A 103 -1.73 19.50 1.25
C ILE A 103 -2.95 20.07 1.96
N TRP A 104 -3.78 19.15 2.47
CA TRP A 104 -5.04 19.44 3.12
C TRP A 104 -4.96 19.12 4.59
N ASP A 105 -5.53 19.99 5.42
CA ASP A 105 -5.81 19.67 6.80
C ASP A 105 -7.19 18.97 6.85
N CYS A 106 -7.15 17.69 7.20
CA CYS A 106 -8.34 16.87 7.28
C CYS A 106 -9.18 17.15 8.54
N ASP A 107 -8.62 17.81 9.57
CA ASP A 107 -9.36 18.18 10.78
C ASP A 107 -10.28 19.35 10.54
N THR A 108 -9.74 20.38 9.91
CA THR A 108 -10.47 21.61 9.59
C THR A 108 -11.21 21.53 8.25
N GLY A 109 -10.83 20.57 7.38
CA GLY A 109 -11.36 20.49 6.03
C GLY A 109 -10.92 21.65 5.14
N THR A 110 -9.72 22.18 5.34
CA THR A 110 -9.20 23.34 4.61
C THR A 110 -7.91 23.03 3.87
N PRO A 111 -7.62 23.76 2.75
CA PRO A 111 -6.32 23.64 2.08
C PRO A 111 -5.24 24.26 2.96
N LEU A 112 -4.27 23.46 3.39
CA LEU A 112 -3.15 23.92 4.20
C LEU A 112 -2.04 24.53 3.36
N ARG A 113 -1.67 23.88 2.24
CA ARG A 113 -0.60 24.32 1.34
C ARG A 113 -0.99 24.11 -0.11
N ASN A 114 -0.58 25.05 -0.97
CA ASN A 114 -0.73 24.93 -2.41
C ASN A 114 0.68 24.90 -3.06
N LEU A 115 1.05 23.77 -3.59
CA LEU A 115 2.39 23.48 -4.12
C LEU A 115 2.40 23.78 -5.62
N LYS A 116 2.74 25.01 -5.96
CA LYS A 116 2.79 25.50 -7.35
C LYS A 116 4.20 25.42 -7.92
N GLY A 117 4.31 25.03 -9.19
CA GLY A 117 5.60 25.05 -9.86
C GLY A 117 5.73 24.03 -11.01
N HIS A 118 4.96 22.94 -11.00
CA HIS A 118 4.87 22.05 -12.17
C HIS A 118 4.20 22.77 -13.35
N THR A 119 4.59 22.41 -14.56
CA THR A 119 4.03 22.92 -15.80
C THR A 119 3.16 21.88 -16.53
N GLY A 120 3.02 20.71 -15.96
CA GLY A 120 2.18 19.61 -16.43
C GLY A 120 1.46 18.93 -15.28
N TRP A 121 0.48 18.08 -15.58
CA TRP A 121 -0.33 17.36 -14.59
C TRP A 121 0.54 16.67 -13.56
N VAL A 122 0.16 16.76 -12.29
CA VAL A 122 0.79 16.00 -11.20
C VAL A 122 0.16 14.63 -11.15
N LEU A 123 0.93 13.61 -11.52
CA LEU A 123 0.45 12.24 -11.67
C LEU A 123 0.65 11.40 -10.41
N GLU A 124 1.63 11.76 -9.57
CA GLU A 124 1.97 11.00 -8.38
C GLU A 124 2.38 11.95 -7.26
N VAL A 125 1.93 11.64 -6.03
CA VAL A 125 2.38 12.30 -4.80
C VAL A 125 2.81 11.23 -3.80
N SER A 126 3.93 11.44 -3.11
CA SER A 126 4.44 10.47 -2.15
C SER A 126 5.12 11.18 -0.98
N PHE A 127 4.65 10.93 0.23
CA PHE A 127 5.32 11.39 1.45
C PHE A 127 6.58 10.56 1.71
N SER A 128 7.61 11.21 2.22
CA SER A 128 8.75 10.49 2.81
C SER A 128 8.29 9.68 4.03
N PRO A 129 8.96 8.56 4.34
CA PRO A 129 8.55 7.69 5.45
C PRO A 129 8.54 8.36 6.83
N ASP A 130 9.28 9.47 7.00
CA ASP A 130 9.27 10.32 8.19
C ASP A 130 8.20 11.42 8.17
N GLY A 131 7.47 11.58 7.04
CA GLY A 131 6.40 12.54 6.86
C GLY A 131 6.83 14.01 6.71
N ASN A 132 8.12 14.30 6.65
CA ASN A 132 8.60 15.68 6.58
C ASN A 132 8.67 16.26 5.18
N ILE A 133 8.81 15.39 4.19
CA ILE A 133 9.03 15.74 2.79
C ILE A 133 7.93 15.14 1.93
N LEU A 134 7.47 15.90 0.93
CA LEU A 134 6.58 15.41 -0.10
C LEU A 134 7.29 15.43 -1.44
N ALA A 135 7.23 14.33 -2.19
CA ALA A 135 7.68 14.27 -3.57
C ALA A 135 6.48 14.29 -4.52
N THR A 136 6.61 15.00 -5.62
CA THR A 136 5.57 15.07 -6.68
C THR A 136 6.19 14.76 -8.04
N GLY A 137 5.54 13.87 -8.79
CA GLY A 137 5.93 13.49 -10.15
C GLY A 137 4.91 13.99 -11.18
N SER A 138 5.40 14.55 -12.27
CA SER A 138 4.54 15.26 -13.22
C SER A 138 4.72 14.83 -14.68
N MET A 139 3.73 15.21 -15.47
CA MET A 139 3.80 15.16 -16.95
C MET A 139 4.84 16.10 -17.54
N ASP A 140 5.38 17.05 -16.78
CA ASP A 140 6.47 17.93 -17.19
C ASP A 140 7.85 17.26 -17.16
N ASN A 141 7.91 15.95 -16.94
CA ASN A 141 9.11 15.11 -16.88
C ASN A 141 10.00 15.39 -15.66
N THR A 142 9.52 16.14 -14.69
CA THR A 142 10.29 16.50 -13.49
C THR A 142 9.70 15.91 -12.23
N VAL A 143 10.56 15.74 -11.23
CA VAL A 143 10.16 15.48 -9.85
C VAL A 143 10.47 16.72 -9.03
N ARG A 144 9.53 17.15 -8.19
CA ARG A 144 9.74 18.23 -7.23
C ARG A 144 9.65 17.73 -5.82
N ILE A 145 10.41 18.35 -4.96
CA ILE A 145 10.50 18.00 -3.54
C ILE A 145 10.05 19.21 -2.73
N TRP A 146 9.18 18.97 -1.75
CA TRP A 146 8.53 20.01 -0.96
C TRP A 146 8.68 19.75 0.52
N SER A 147 8.84 20.81 1.30
CA SER A 147 8.71 20.74 2.76
C SER A 147 7.23 20.65 3.12
N VAL A 148 6.82 19.61 3.83
CA VAL A 148 5.42 19.45 4.29
C VAL A 148 5.04 20.57 5.24
N LYS A 149 5.97 21.00 6.11
CA LYS A 149 5.75 22.03 7.11
C LYS A 149 5.50 23.42 6.50
N THR A 150 6.30 23.84 5.52
CA THR A 150 6.20 25.18 4.93
C THR A 150 5.42 25.22 3.63
N GLY A 151 5.35 24.10 2.89
CA GLY A 151 4.78 24.03 1.54
C GLY A 151 5.74 24.59 0.48
N GLU A 152 6.95 24.95 0.84
CA GLU A 152 7.93 25.49 -0.11
C GLU A 152 8.73 24.40 -0.79
N PRO A 153 9.19 24.66 -2.04
CA PRO A 153 10.04 23.71 -2.74
C PRO A 153 11.41 23.64 -2.06
N LEU A 154 11.87 22.45 -1.80
CA LEU A 154 13.22 22.19 -1.33
C LEU A 154 14.18 22.23 -2.51
N GLY A 155 14.24 23.39 -3.17
CA GLY A 155 15.14 23.78 -4.25
C GLY A 155 14.64 23.47 -5.65
N ALA A 156 15.55 23.41 -6.64
CA ALA A 156 15.22 23.25 -8.05
C ALA A 156 14.59 21.85 -8.35
N PRO A 157 13.74 21.74 -9.39
CA PRO A 157 13.20 20.47 -9.84
C PRO A 157 14.30 19.46 -10.17
N LEU A 158 14.07 18.20 -9.87
CA LEU A 158 14.94 17.10 -10.29
C LEU A 158 14.67 16.82 -11.78
N LYS A 159 15.60 17.18 -12.62
CA LYS A 159 15.52 17.06 -14.08
C LYS A 159 16.40 15.91 -14.57
N GLY A 160 15.93 15.23 -15.63
CA GLY A 160 16.72 14.18 -16.27
C GLY A 160 15.88 13.20 -17.05
N HIS A 161 14.67 12.86 -16.58
CA HIS A 161 13.73 12.07 -17.37
C HIS A 161 13.34 12.80 -18.66
N THR A 162 13.17 12.03 -19.73
CA THR A 162 12.79 12.56 -21.05
C THR A 162 11.30 12.44 -21.34
N ASN A 163 10.57 11.79 -20.43
CA ASN A 163 9.11 11.65 -20.53
C ASN A 163 8.48 11.72 -19.12
N ARG A 164 7.13 11.77 -19.06
CA ARG A 164 6.38 11.92 -17.82
C ARG A 164 6.77 10.91 -16.73
N ILE A 165 6.72 11.38 -15.50
CA ILE A 165 6.90 10.53 -14.32
C ILE A 165 5.63 9.72 -14.11
N THR A 166 5.77 8.43 -13.87
CA THR A 166 4.65 7.50 -13.69
C THR A 166 4.49 7.02 -12.26
N SER A 167 5.60 6.91 -11.51
CA SER A 167 5.55 6.45 -10.12
C SER A 167 6.78 6.91 -9.33
N LEU A 168 6.61 7.05 -8.03
CA LEU A 168 7.63 7.47 -7.07
C LEU A 168 7.69 6.47 -5.92
N ALA A 169 8.90 6.18 -5.44
CA ALA A 169 9.09 5.38 -4.22
C ALA A 169 10.27 5.90 -3.42
N TRP A 170 10.05 6.13 -2.13
CA TRP A 170 11.11 6.47 -1.18
C TRP A 170 11.87 5.21 -0.77
N GLU A 171 13.14 5.39 -0.50
CA GLU A 171 13.92 4.36 0.19
C GLU A 171 13.29 4.05 1.55
N PRO A 172 13.14 2.76 1.91
CA PRO A 172 12.64 2.37 3.23
C PRO A 172 13.47 3.01 4.35
N TYR A 173 12.80 3.56 5.38
CA TYR A 173 13.42 4.36 6.42
C TYR A 173 14.59 3.66 7.13
N HIS A 174 14.48 2.36 7.36
CA HIS A 174 15.53 1.56 8.02
C HIS A 174 16.78 1.32 7.16
N LEU A 175 16.73 1.64 5.86
CA LEU A 175 17.86 1.56 4.94
C LEU A 175 18.50 2.92 4.67
N GLN A 176 17.82 4.01 5.05
CA GLN A 176 18.31 5.37 4.80
C GLN A 176 19.52 5.68 5.67
N THR A 177 20.47 6.37 5.07
CA THR A 177 21.53 7.04 5.82
C THR A 177 20.94 8.30 6.47
N PRO A 178 21.12 8.54 7.78
CA PRO A 178 20.62 9.73 8.44
C PRO A 178 20.98 11.01 7.69
N GLY A 179 19.98 11.86 7.42
CA GLY A 179 20.17 13.14 6.72
C GLY A 179 20.34 13.02 5.18
N ARG A 180 20.28 11.82 4.61
CA ARG A 180 20.42 11.60 3.17
C ARG A 180 19.29 10.70 2.63
N PRO A 181 18.05 11.18 2.60
CA PRO A 181 16.94 10.42 2.05
C PRO A 181 17.11 10.24 0.54
N ARG A 182 16.84 9.04 0.04
CA ARG A 182 16.86 8.72 -1.38
C ARG A 182 15.45 8.49 -1.91
N LEU A 183 15.23 8.89 -3.14
CA LEU A 183 13.97 8.75 -3.86
C LEU A 183 14.22 8.06 -5.20
N ALA A 184 13.40 7.11 -5.57
CA ALA A 184 13.37 6.54 -6.91
C ALA A 184 12.18 7.12 -7.68
N SER A 185 12.39 7.47 -8.94
CA SER A 185 11.35 7.90 -9.88
C SER A 185 11.36 7.03 -11.13
N ALA A 186 10.20 6.56 -11.53
CA ALA A 186 9.98 5.83 -12.76
C ALA A 186 9.30 6.71 -13.80
N SER A 187 9.59 6.47 -15.07
CA SER A 187 9.07 7.29 -16.15
C SER A 187 8.61 6.45 -17.35
N LYS A 188 7.78 7.08 -18.17
CA LYS A 188 7.42 6.59 -19.49
C LYS A 188 8.63 6.46 -20.44
N ASP A 189 9.79 7.05 -20.11
CA ASP A 189 11.05 6.90 -20.85
C ASP A 189 11.73 5.53 -20.65
N ALA A 190 11.06 4.59 -19.98
CA ALA A 190 11.54 3.24 -19.69
C ALA A 190 12.75 3.18 -18.73
N THR A 191 13.05 4.26 -18.00
CA THR A 191 14.13 4.32 -17.02
C THR A 191 13.61 4.59 -15.62
N VAL A 192 14.39 4.16 -14.62
CA VAL A 192 14.25 4.60 -13.22
C VAL A 192 15.49 5.42 -12.86
N ARG A 193 15.28 6.50 -12.13
CA ARG A 193 16.36 7.30 -11.56
C ARG A 193 16.30 7.27 -10.03
N VAL A 194 17.40 6.98 -9.41
CA VAL A 194 17.57 7.07 -7.97
C VAL A 194 18.27 8.39 -7.66
N TRP A 195 17.64 9.20 -6.82
CA TRP A 195 18.08 10.54 -6.47
C TRP A 195 18.54 10.60 -5.02
N ASP A 196 19.67 11.23 -4.77
CA ASP A 196 19.98 11.82 -3.46
C ASP A 196 19.19 13.14 -3.37
N VAL A 197 18.21 13.18 -2.48
CA VAL A 197 17.33 14.34 -2.34
C VAL A 197 18.05 15.54 -1.75
N THR A 198 19.05 15.32 -0.92
CA THR A 198 19.84 16.40 -0.27
C THR A 198 20.76 17.10 -1.27
N SER A 199 21.52 16.33 -2.04
CA SER A 199 22.42 16.86 -3.08
C SER A 199 21.72 17.17 -4.40
N ARG A 200 20.49 16.64 -4.59
CA ARG A 200 19.67 16.73 -5.82
C ARG A 200 20.35 16.17 -7.07
N ARG A 201 21.15 15.15 -6.87
CA ARG A 201 21.87 14.47 -7.95
C ARG A 201 21.30 13.09 -8.18
N VAL A 202 21.37 12.66 -9.42
CA VAL A 202 21.12 11.27 -9.77
C VAL A 202 22.30 10.44 -9.26
N GLU A 203 22.04 9.49 -8.38
CA GLU A 203 23.04 8.51 -7.94
C GLU A 203 23.14 7.35 -8.93
N THR A 204 21.99 6.84 -9.37
CA THR A 204 21.94 5.67 -10.23
C THR A 204 20.81 5.78 -11.25
N ILE A 205 21.08 5.30 -12.47
CA ILE A 205 20.08 5.16 -13.52
C ILE A 205 19.91 3.68 -13.81
N LEU A 206 18.68 3.18 -13.67
CA LEU A 206 18.32 1.80 -13.97
C LEU A 206 17.65 1.78 -15.34
N SER A 207 18.32 1.19 -16.30
CA SER A 207 17.85 1.09 -17.70
C SER A 207 17.84 -0.37 -18.15
N GLY A 208 16.86 -0.72 -19.00
CA GLY A 208 16.73 -2.08 -19.52
C GLY A 208 15.30 -2.53 -19.76
N HIS A 209 14.29 -1.76 -19.35
CA HIS A 209 12.93 -1.93 -19.86
C HIS A 209 12.84 -1.45 -21.32
N LYS A 210 11.99 -2.13 -22.10
CA LYS A 210 11.73 -1.81 -23.51
C LYS A 210 10.43 -1.02 -23.72
N GLY A 211 9.71 -0.75 -22.67
CA GLY A 211 8.44 -0.02 -22.66
C GLY A 211 8.31 0.88 -21.45
N SER A 212 7.27 1.71 -21.44
CA SER A 212 6.95 2.61 -20.34
C SER A 212 6.88 1.86 -19.01
N ILE A 213 7.52 2.38 -17.97
CA ILE A 213 7.36 1.87 -16.61
C ILE A 213 6.04 2.40 -16.07
N THR A 214 5.22 1.52 -15.53
CA THR A 214 3.87 1.83 -15.04
C THR A 214 3.83 2.02 -13.53
N CYS A 215 4.56 1.19 -12.79
CA CYS A 215 4.62 1.23 -11.33
C CYS A 215 6.02 0.94 -10.82
N LEU A 216 6.36 1.51 -9.68
CA LEU A 216 7.62 1.40 -9.00
C LEU A 216 7.37 1.11 -7.51
N ARG A 217 8.13 0.17 -6.92
CA ARG A 217 8.17 -0.05 -5.48
C ARG A 217 9.61 -0.20 -5.02
N TRP A 218 9.92 0.32 -3.85
CA TRP A 218 11.20 0.12 -3.20
C TRP A 218 11.03 -0.76 -1.97
N GLY A 219 11.50 -2.00 -2.04
CA GLY A 219 11.31 -2.99 -1.00
C GLY A 219 12.27 -2.80 0.18
N GLY A 220 11.86 -3.32 1.33
CA GLY A 220 12.63 -3.22 2.57
C GLY A 220 13.89 -4.08 2.59
N LEU A 221 14.03 -5.04 1.67
CA LEU A 221 15.30 -5.75 1.42
C LEU A 221 16.28 -4.92 0.58
N GLY A 222 15.91 -3.70 0.19
CA GLY A 222 16.76 -2.77 -0.53
C GLY A 222 16.73 -2.92 -2.06
N GLN A 223 15.84 -3.74 -2.59
CA GLN A 223 15.64 -3.90 -4.03
C GLN A 223 14.55 -2.96 -4.55
N ILE A 224 14.65 -2.58 -5.80
CA ILE A 224 13.64 -1.81 -6.51
C ILE A 224 12.91 -2.74 -7.48
N TYR A 225 11.58 -2.66 -7.47
CA TYR A 225 10.69 -3.46 -8.30
C TYR A 225 9.97 -2.54 -9.29
N THR A 226 9.98 -2.89 -10.56
CA THR A 226 9.33 -2.09 -11.62
C THR A 226 8.48 -2.96 -12.52
N SER A 227 7.28 -2.48 -12.84
CA SER A 227 6.43 -3.05 -13.88
C SER A 227 6.45 -2.18 -15.13
N SER A 228 6.24 -2.80 -16.28
CA SER A 228 6.31 -2.09 -17.55
C SER A 228 5.29 -2.59 -18.58
N GLN A 229 5.05 -1.72 -19.55
CA GLN A 229 4.29 -2.04 -20.76
C GLN A 229 5.03 -3.03 -21.67
N ASP A 230 6.31 -3.34 -21.40
CA ASP A 230 7.04 -4.42 -22.07
C ASP A 230 6.64 -5.83 -21.57
N ARG A 231 5.61 -5.93 -20.71
CA ARG A 231 5.05 -7.17 -20.14
C ARG A 231 5.95 -7.85 -19.12
N THR A 232 7.01 -7.17 -18.68
CA THR A 232 7.95 -7.70 -17.69
C THR A 232 7.93 -6.91 -16.39
N ILE A 233 8.35 -7.60 -15.34
CA ILE A 233 8.70 -6.98 -14.06
C ILE A 233 10.20 -7.14 -13.91
N LYS A 234 10.90 -6.09 -13.53
CA LYS A 234 12.34 -6.15 -13.28
C LYS A 234 12.64 -5.80 -11.82
N ILE A 235 13.59 -6.50 -11.28
CA ILE A 235 14.10 -6.31 -9.92
C ILE A 235 15.53 -5.81 -10.03
N TRP A 236 15.80 -4.70 -9.35
CA TRP A 236 17.05 -3.97 -9.49
C TRP A 236 17.79 -3.90 -8.17
N ASP A 237 19.09 -4.00 -8.24
CA ASP A 237 19.99 -3.59 -7.16
C ASP A 237 20.36 -2.11 -7.36
N PRO A 238 19.81 -1.18 -6.56
CA PRO A 238 20.08 0.25 -6.75
C PRO A 238 21.51 0.65 -6.43
N LYS A 239 22.23 -0.16 -5.63
CA LYS A 239 23.64 0.10 -5.29
C LYS A 239 24.57 -0.23 -6.45
N LYS A 240 24.28 -1.33 -7.15
CA LYS A 240 25.06 -1.77 -8.32
C LYS A 240 24.58 -1.14 -9.62
N GLY A 241 23.35 -0.62 -9.65
CA GLY A 241 22.74 -0.10 -10.88
C GLY A 241 22.39 -1.19 -11.90
N THR A 242 22.28 -2.46 -11.48
CA THR A 242 22.07 -3.60 -12.35
C THR A 242 20.72 -4.26 -12.13
N CYS A 243 20.18 -4.85 -13.21
CA CYS A 243 18.99 -5.70 -13.12
C CYS A 243 19.40 -7.05 -12.52
N ALA A 244 18.86 -7.36 -11.34
CA ALA A 244 19.12 -8.64 -10.66
C ALA A 244 18.25 -9.75 -11.24
N GLN A 245 16.98 -9.48 -11.53
CA GLN A 245 16.05 -10.48 -12.08
C GLN A 245 15.06 -9.84 -13.04
N THR A 246 14.55 -10.66 -13.98
CA THR A 246 13.43 -10.32 -14.85
C THR A 246 12.36 -11.39 -14.72
N LEU A 247 11.14 -10.98 -14.36
CA LEU A 247 9.98 -11.84 -14.22
C LEU A 247 9.11 -11.65 -15.47
N SER A 248 8.91 -12.71 -16.25
CA SER A 248 8.20 -12.67 -17.53
C SER A 248 7.15 -13.79 -17.56
N SER A 249 5.91 -13.48 -17.15
CA SER A 249 4.78 -14.42 -17.23
C SER A 249 3.51 -13.77 -17.75
N HIS A 250 3.44 -12.41 -17.71
CA HIS A 250 2.34 -11.67 -18.25
C HIS A 250 2.38 -11.62 -19.79
N THR A 251 1.19 -11.68 -20.39
CA THR A 251 1.03 -11.62 -21.86
C THR A 251 0.70 -10.22 -22.37
N HIS A 252 0.37 -9.29 -21.45
CA HIS A 252 0.06 -7.89 -21.75
C HIS A 252 0.73 -6.96 -20.72
N TRP A 253 0.48 -5.65 -20.84
CA TRP A 253 1.04 -4.62 -19.96
C TRP A 253 0.83 -4.93 -18.48
N VAL A 254 1.87 -4.74 -17.69
CA VAL A 254 1.76 -4.85 -16.23
C VAL A 254 1.49 -3.46 -15.68
N ASN A 255 0.30 -3.27 -15.09
CA ASN A 255 -0.20 -1.96 -14.69
C ASN A 255 0.27 -1.53 -13.32
N HIS A 256 0.25 -2.46 -12.37
CA HIS A 256 0.51 -2.14 -10.96
C HIS A 256 1.23 -3.27 -10.24
N LEU A 257 1.99 -2.88 -9.21
CA LEU A 257 2.70 -3.78 -8.30
C LEU A 257 2.35 -3.44 -6.86
N ALA A 258 2.34 -4.44 -6.00
CA ALA A 258 2.34 -4.26 -4.55
C ALA A 258 3.27 -5.26 -3.87
N LEU A 259 3.90 -4.84 -2.78
CA LEU A 259 4.71 -5.68 -1.90
C LEU A 259 3.92 -6.01 -0.62
N SER A 260 4.16 -7.19 -0.07
CA SER A 260 3.56 -7.59 1.21
C SER A 260 3.95 -6.68 2.38
N THR A 261 5.00 -5.89 2.21
CA THR A 261 5.58 -4.98 3.21
C THR A 261 5.28 -3.51 2.95
N ASP A 262 4.56 -3.15 1.86
CA ASP A 262 4.31 -1.76 1.44
C ASP A 262 3.76 -0.89 2.58
N PHE A 263 2.80 -1.40 3.37
CA PHE A 263 2.21 -0.65 4.47
C PHE A 263 3.24 -0.29 5.55
N VAL A 264 4.07 -1.25 5.93
CA VAL A 264 5.08 -1.06 6.97
C VAL A 264 6.23 -0.17 6.48
N ILE A 265 6.62 -0.29 5.21
CA ILE A 265 7.63 0.56 4.58
C ILE A 265 7.14 2.02 4.55
N ARG A 266 5.87 2.24 4.14
CA ARG A 266 5.25 3.56 4.10
C ARG A 266 5.16 4.20 5.48
N THR A 267 4.74 3.45 6.50
CA THR A 267 4.53 3.95 7.87
C THR A 267 5.79 3.97 8.72
N ALA A 268 6.88 3.35 8.26
CA ALA A 268 8.20 3.30 8.91
C ALA A 268 8.13 2.94 10.40
N PHE A 269 8.48 3.89 11.28
CA PHE A 269 8.46 3.73 12.74
C PHE A 269 7.12 4.14 13.39
N HIS A 270 6.16 4.64 12.59
CA HIS A 270 4.84 5.03 13.08
C HIS A 270 3.93 3.81 13.17
N ASP A 271 3.29 3.63 14.32
CA ASP A 271 2.33 2.57 14.58
C ASP A 271 1.07 3.13 15.26
N HIS A 272 0.10 2.27 15.51
CA HIS A 272 -1.15 2.63 16.18
C HIS A 272 -0.99 3.14 17.61
N THR A 273 0.15 2.87 18.26
CA THR A 273 0.40 3.33 19.65
C THR A 273 0.76 4.80 19.72
N LYS A 274 1.00 5.43 18.54
CA LYS A 274 1.45 6.85 18.42
C LYS A 274 2.75 7.15 19.18
N SER A 275 3.46 6.12 19.65
CA SER A 275 4.75 6.27 20.33
C SER A 275 5.86 6.51 19.30
N ILE A 276 6.43 7.71 19.31
CA ILE A 276 7.52 8.10 18.42
C ILE A 276 8.83 8.04 19.21
N PRO A 277 9.83 7.25 18.76
CA PRO A 277 11.14 7.24 19.37
C PRO A 277 11.83 8.60 19.24
N GLU A 278 12.61 8.99 20.24
CA GLU A 278 13.26 10.32 20.26
C GLU A 278 14.48 10.40 19.34
N SER A 279 15.37 9.40 19.37
CA SER A 279 16.60 9.43 18.58
C SER A 279 16.41 8.87 17.17
N ALA A 280 17.24 9.32 16.22
CA ALA A 280 17.25 8.80 14.85
C ALA A 280 17.57 7.30 14.81
N GLU A 281 18.49 6.84 15.65
CA GLU A 281 18.86 5.43 15.73
C GLU A 281 17.72 4.55 16.23
N SER A 282 16.97 5.00 17.25
CA SER A 282 15.82 4.27 17.76
C SER A 282 14.66 4.25 16.76
N LYS A 283 14.48 5.30 15.95
CA LYS A 283 13.52 5.32 14.83
C LYS A 283 13.89 4.28 13.76
N ILE A 284 15.16 4.22 13.38
CA ILE A 284 15.66 3.22 12.42
C ILE A 284 15.49 1.81 12.97
N ALA A 285 15.85 1.57 14.24
CA ALA A 285 15.69 0.27 14.90
C ALA A 285 14.22 -0.17 14.96
N LYS A 286 13.30 0.73 15.32
CA LYS A 286 11.86 0.46 15.33
C LYS A 286 11.33 0.16 13.92
N ALA A 287 11.71 0.94 12.92
CA ALA A 287 11.32 0.71 11.53
C ALA A 287 11.83 -0.65 11.01
N LYS A 288 13.09 -1.00 11.33
CA LYS A 288 13.70 -2.27 10.98
C LYS A 288 12.96 -3.44 11.64
N SER A 289 12.70 -3.38 12.94
CA SER A 289 11.97 -4.43 13.67
C SER A 289 10.55 -4.63 13.10
N ARG A 290 9.82 -3.55 12.78
CA ARG A 290 8.51 -3.64 12.14
C ARG A 290 8.58 -4.30 10.77
N PHE A 291 9.58 -3.94 9.96
CA PHE A 291 9.80 -4.56 8.66
C PHE A 291 10.12 -6.05 8.80
N GLU A 292 11.05 -6.43 9.66
CA GLU A 292 11.44 -7.81 9.89
C GLU A 292 10.25 -8.67 10.35
N ASN A 293 9.38 -8.14 11.21
CA ASN A 293 8.17 -8.81 11.64
C ASN A 293 7.15 -8.98 10.49
N ALA A 294 6.98 -7.98 9.63
CA ALA A 294 6.07 -8.04 8.50
C ALA A 294 6.60 -8.93 7.35
N ALA A 295 7.91 -8.94 7.15
CA ALA A 295 8.58 -9.76 6.13
C ALA A 295 8.76 -11.22 6.57
N LYS A 296 8.55 -11.54 7.85
CA LYS A 296 8.79 -12.89 8.37
C LYS A 296 7.71 -13.85 7.90
N LEU A 297 8.09 -14.75 7.02
CA LEU A 297 7.26 -15.85 6.55
C LEU A 297 8.03 -17.18 6.71
N ASP A 298 7.44 -18.14 7.42
CA ASP A 298 8.03 -19.46 7.67
C ASP A 298 9.50 -19.39 8.18
N GLY A 299 9.79 -18.38 9.04
CA GLY A 299 11.11 -18.17 9.66
C GLY A 299 12.13 -17.41 8.80
N LYS A 300 11.80 -17.09 7.54
CA LYS A 300 12.67 -16.34 6.62
C LYS A 300 12.13 -14.95 6.35
N ALA A 301 13.03 -13.99 6.14
CA ALA A 301 12.65 -12.67 5.67
C ALA A 301 12.39 -12.73 4.15
N THR A 302 11.12 -12.58 3.76
CA THR A 302 10.69 -12.59 2.36
C THR A 302 9.79 -11.41 2.07
N GLU A 303 9.95 -10.81 0.90
CA GLU A 303 9.01 -9.83 0.37
C GLU A 303 8.27 -10.45 -0.80
N ARG A 304 6.99 -10.74 -0.60
CA ARG A 304 6.15 -11.19 -1.69
C ARG A 304 5.72 -10.02 -2.54
N LEU A 305 5.67 -10.28 -3.83
CA LEU A 305 5.24 -9.33 -4.84
C LEU A 305 3.98 -9.84 -5.51
N VAL A 306 3.02 -8.96 -5.74
CA VAL A 306 1.88 -9.24 -6.62
C VAL A 306 1.87 -8.23 -7.77
N SER A 307 1.55 -8.72 -8.95
CA SER A 307 1.47 -7.92 -10.18
C SER A 307 0.09 -8.02 -10.80
N ALA A 308 -0.42 -6.89 -11.30
CA ALA A 308 -1.70 -6.76 -12.00
C ALA A 308 -1.48 -6.35 -13.45
N SER A 309 -2.24 -6.93 -14.38
CA SER A 309 -2.03 -6.75 -15.81
C SER A 309 -3.30 -6.55 -16.61
N ASP A 310 -3.14 -5.97 -17.79
CA ASP A 310 -4.13 -5.90 -18.85
C ASP A 310 -4.47 -7.27 -19.46
N ASP A 311 -3.74 -8.34 -19.14
CA ASP A 311 -4.09 -9.71 -19.51
C ASP A 311 -5.20 -10.33 -18.64
N ASN A 312 -5.87 -9.51 -17.81
CA ASN A 312 -6.94 -9.87 -16.88
C ASN A 312 -6.49 -10.79 -15.75
N THR A 313 -5.20 -10.96 -15.54
CA THR A 313 -4.63 -11.86 -14.53
C THR A 313 -3.72 -11.11 -13.57
N LEU A 314 -3.51 -11.74 -12.41
CA LEU A 314 -2.47 -11.35 -11.49
C LEU A 314 -1.51 -12.52 -11.33
N PHE A 315 -0.28 -12.21 -10.93
CA PHE A 315 0.69 -13.22 -10.50
C PHE A 315 1.20 -12.87 -9.10
N LEU A 316 1.30 -13.90 -8.27
CA LEU A 316 1.96 -13.83 -6.98
C LEU A 316 3.38 -14.40 -7.12
N TRP A 317 4.35 -13.66 -6.61
CA TRP A 317 5.77 -13.96 -6.73
C TRP A 317 6.45 -13.98 -5.37
N ASP A 318 7.48 -14.80 -5.27
CA ASP A 318 8.52 -14.70 -4.24
C ASP A 318 9.88 -14.58 -4.92
N PRO A 319 10.34 -13.35 -5.17
CA PRO A 319 11.60 -13.14 -5.89
C PRO A 319 12.84 -13.62 -5.13
N THR A 320 12.72 -13.82 -3.81
CA THR A 320 13.84 -14.34 -3.00
C THR A 320 14.08 -15.84 -3.23
N MET A 321 13.04 -16.54 -3.67
CA MET A 321 13.06 -17.98 -3.89
C MET A 321 13.24 -18.35 -5.36
N SER A 322 12.54 -17.65 -6.27
CA SER A 322 12.51 -18.03 -7.69
C SER A 322 12.05 -16.86 -8.58
N ASN A 323 12.43 -16.92 -9.86
CA ASN A 323 11.89 -16.07 -10.92
C ASN A 323 10.57 -16.60 -11.52
N LYS A 324 10.06 -17.74 -11.01
CA LYS A 324 8.75 -18.28 -11.40
C LYS A 324 7.68 -17.81 -10.43
N PRO A 325 6.45 -17.55 -10.89
CA PRO A 325 5.36 -17.17 -10.00
C PRO A 325 4.98 -18.33 -9.06
N ILE A 326 4.62 -18.00 -7.82
CA ILE A 326 4.00 -18.94 -6.87
C ILE A 326 2.65 -19.40 -7.40
N ALA A 327 1.84 -18.43 -7.86
CA ALA A 327 0.50 -18.69 -8.36
C ALA A 327 0.11 -17.67 -9.44
N ARG A 328 -0.73 -18.14 -10.36
CA ARG A 328 -1.48 -17.30 -11.28
C ARG A 328 -2.90 -17.14 -10.77
N LEU A 329 -3.33 -15.90 -10.54
CA LEU A 329 -4.64 -15.58 -9.98
C LEU A 329 -5.58 -15.26 -11.13
N LEU A 330 -6.51 -16.19 -11.39
CA LEU A 330 -7.47 -16.12 -12.49
C LEU A 330 -8.88 -15.79 -11.98
N GLY A 331 -9.61 -14.94 -12.70
CA GLY A 331 -11.02 -14.70 -12.37
C GLY A 331 -11.57 -13.35 -12.81
N HIS A 332 -10.73 -12.33 -13.01
CA HIS A 332 -11.17 -11.07 -13.62
C HIS A 332 -11.51 -11.27 -15.11
N GLN A 333 -12.53 -10.56 -15.56
CA GLN A 333 -13.01 -10.63 -16.95
C GLN A 333 -12.49 -9.49 -17.83
N LYS A 334 -11.87 -8.48 -17.21
CA LYS A 334 -11.25 -7.32 -17.86
C LYS A 334 -9.96 -6.96 -17.14
N GLN A 335 -9.25 -5.97 -17.67
CA GLN A 335 -7.96 -5.51 -17.19
C GLN A 335 -7.98 -5.23 -15.69
N VAL A 336 -6.92 -5.64 -15.00
CA VAL A 336 -6.70 -5.35 -13.59
C VAL A 336 -5.87 -4.07 -13.49
N ASN A 337 -6.46 -3.06 -12.86
CA ASN A 337 -5.87 -1.72 -12.79
C ASN A 337 -4.99 -1.54 -11.55
N HIS A 338 -5.43 -2.02 -10.42
CA HIS A 338 -4.78 -1.82 -9.14
C HIS A 338 -4.77 -3.10 -8.31
N VAL A 339 -3.71 -3.27 -7.53
CA VAL A 339 -3.57 -4.38 -6.59
C VAL A 339 -2.89 -3.89 -5.31
N THR A 340 -3.26 -4.46 -4.18
CA THR A 340 -2.68 -4.12 -2.88
C THR A 340 -2.68 -5.32 -1.94
N PHE A 341 -1.68 -5.39 -1.04
CA PHE A 341 -1.69 -6.32 0.08
C PHE A 341 -2.36 -5.70 1.30
N SER A 342 -2.97 -6.54 2.13
CA SER A 342 -3.40 -6.10 3.45
C SER A 342 -2.19 -5.85 4.36
N PRO A 343 -2.28 -4.89 5.31
CA PRO A 343 -1.20 -4.58 6.24
C PRO A 343 -0.64 -5.76 7.03
N ASN A 344 -1.49 -6.76 7.34
CA ASN A 344 -1.07 -8.00 8.00
C ASN A 344 -0.50 -9.06 7.05
N GLY A 345 -0.39 -8.77 5.74
CA GLY A 345 0.15 -9.69 4.74
C GLY A 345 -0.71 -10.92 4.42
N SER A 346 -1.96 -11.01 4.91
CA SER A 346 -2.80 -12.21 4.75
C SER A 346 -3.64 -12.21 3.48
N TYR A 347 -4.00 -11.03 2.98
CA TYR A 347 -4.90 -10.87 1.84
C TYR A 347 -4.29 -10.03 0.73
N ILE A 348 -4.73 -10.30 -0.48
CA ILE A 348 -4.51 -9.46 -1.66
C ILE A 348 -5.88 -8.98 -2.15
N ALA A 349 -6.00 -7.69 -2.46
CA ALA A 349 -7.16 -7.13 -3.13
C ALA A 349 -6.77 -6.63 -4.51
N SER A 350 -7.61 -6.92 -5.51
CA SER A 350 -7.42 -6.48 -6.89
C SER A 350 -8.66 -5.76 -7.41
N ALA A 351 -8.46 -4.57 -7.99
CA ALA A 351 -9.50 -3.74 -8.60
C ALA A 351 -9.39 -3.77 -10.12
N ALA A 352 -10.51 -3.96 -10.81
CA ALA A 352 -10.51 -4.18 -12.24
C ALA A 352 -11.63 -3.45 -13.00
N TRP A 353 -11.46 -3.40 -14.32
CA TRP A 353 -12.44 -2.83 -15.24
C TRP A 353 -13.69 -3.68 -15.43
N ASP A 354 -13.74 -4.86 -14.80
CA ASP A 354 -14.96 -5.71 -14.75
C ASP A 354 -15.94 -5.30 -13.64
N ASN A 355 -15.76 -4.12 -13.05
CA ASN A 355 -16.56 -3.51 -12.00
C ASN A 355 -16.44 -4.22 -10.64
N HIS A 356 -15.50 -5.12 -10.48
CA HIS A 356 -15.36 -5.90 -9.27
C HIS A 356 -14.01 -5.69 -8.58
N VAL A 357 -14.03 -5.84 -7.27
CA VAL A 357 -12.84 -6.10 -6.48
C VAL A 357 -12.84 -7.58 -6.10
N LYS A 358 -11.68 -8.23 -6.19
CA LYS A 358 -11.52 -9.62 -5.77
C LYS A 358 -10.53 -9.72 -4.64
N LEU A 359 -10.80 -10.64 -3.71
CA LEU A 359 -9.91 -10.97 -2.60
C LEU A 359 -9.27 -12.33 -2.83
N TRP A 360 -7.99 -12.40 -2.50
CA TRP A 360 -7.15 -13.59 -2.66
C TRP A 360 -6.34 -13.82 -1.40
N ASN A 361 -6.02 -15.08 -1.12
CA ASN A 361 -5.11 -15.43 -0.06
C ASN A 361 -3.67 -15.08 -0.48
N ALA A 362 -2.97 -14.30 0.33
CA ALA A 362 -1.61 -13.84 0.03
C ALA A 362 -0.55 -14.95 0.17
N ARG A 363 -0.86 -16.09 0.81
CA ARG A 363 0.08 -17.18 0.99
C ARG A 363 0.20 -18.06 -0.24
N ASP A 364 -0.91 -18.44 -0.85
CA ASP A 364 -0.98 -19.42 -1.93
C ASP A 364 -1.69 -18.89 -3.20
N GLY A 365 -2.16 -17.64 -3.20
CA GLY A 365 -2.85 -17.01 -4.32
C GLY A 365 -4.27 -17.54 -4.56
N LYS A 366 -4.83 -18.35 -3.66
CA LYS A 366 -6.20 -18.87 -3.84
C LYS A 366 -7.24 -17.78 -3.78
N PHE A 367 -8.23 -17.90 -4.66
CA PHE A 367 -9.40 -17.02 -4.67
C PHE A 367 -10.21 -17.18 -3.38
N ILE A 368 -10.61 -16.05 -2.78
CA ILE A 368 -11.46 -16.04 -1.59
C ILE A 368 -12.87 -15.62 -1.96
N THR A 369 -13.05 -14.41 -2.49
CA THR A 369 -14.38 -13.89 -2.82
C THR A 369 -14.33 -12.75 -3.83
N THR A 370 -15.48 -12.45 -4.43
CA THR A 370 -15.69 -11.26 -5.27
C THR A 370 -16.58 -10.26 -4.54
N LEU A 371 -16.08 -9.05 -4.35
CA LEU A 371 -16.84 -7.93 -3.79
C LEU A 371 -17.67 -7.30 -4.91
N ARG A 372 -18.97 -7.53 -4.87
CA ARG A 372 -19.92 -7.11 -5.91
C ARG A 372 -20.77 -5.95 -5.41
N GLY A 373 -20.87 -4.89 -6.20
CA GLY A 373 -21.71 -3.74 -5.85
C GLY A 373 -21.42 -2.50 -6.68
N HIS A 374 -20.20 -2.34 -7.21
CA HIS A 374 -19.93 -1.28 -8.16
C HIS A 374 -20.59 -1.58 -9.52
N VAL A 375 -21.12 -0.54 -10.15
CA VAL A 375 -21.73 -0.61 -11.49
C VAL A 375 -20.79 -0.08 -12.58
N GLY A 376 -19.65 0.47 -12.19
CA GLY A 376 -18.59 0.93 -13.09
C GLY A 376 -17.21 0.37 -12.73
N PRO A 377 -16.21 0.50 -13.63
CA PRO A 377 -14.82 0.11 -13.38
C PRO A 377 -14.29 0.60 -12.03
N VAL A 378 -13.56 -0.26 -11.34
CA VAL A 378 -12.90 0.09 -10.07
C VAL A 378 -11.46 0.50 -10.38
N TYR A 379 -11.12 1.73 -10.01
CA TYR A 379 -9.81 2.29 -10.33
C TYR A 379 -8.77 1.99 -9.27
N GLN A 380 -9.13 2.10 -8.00
CA GLN A 380 -8.22 1.90 -6.88
C GLN A 380 -8.93 1.27 -5.68
N CYS A 381 -8.18 0.55 -4.86
CA CYS A 381 -8.65 0.03 -3.57
C CYS A 381 -7.52 0.11 -2.53
N CYS A 382 -7.91 0.25 -1.26
CA CYS A 382 -6.97 0.38 -0.15
C CYS A 382 -7.53 -0.33 1.10
N PHE A 383 -6.67 -1.05 1.83
CA PHE A 383 -7.05 -1.67 3.10
C PHE A 383 -6.97 -0.68 4.26
N SER A 384 -7.81 -0.89 5.26
CA SER A 384 -7.64 -0.28 6.58
C SER A 384 -6.38 -0.79 7.28
N ALA A 385 -5.83 0.00 8.19
CA ALA A 385 -4.60 -0.33 8.92
C ALA A 385 -4.67 -1.65 9.71
N ASP A 386 -5.87 -2.06 10.13
CA ASP A 386 -6.12 -3.33 10.83
C ASP A 386 -6.46 -4.50 9.90
N SER A 387 -6.42 -4.29 8.58
CA SER A 387 -6.69 -5.30 7.55
C SER A 387 -8.12 -5.87 7.52
N ARG A 388 -9.07 -5.31 8.28
CA ARG A 388 -10.43 -5.84 8.38
C ARG A 388 -11.38 -5.23 7.36
N LEU A 389 -11.09 -4.01 6.94
CA LEU A 389 -11.89 -3.26 5.99
C LEU A 389 -11.10 -2.98 4.72
N LEU A 390 -11.81 -2.83 3.62
CA LEU A 390 -11.28 -2.39 2.35
C LEU A 390 -12.16 -1.28 1.80
N VAL A 391 -11.57 -0.23 1.26
CA VAL A 391 -12.29 0.78 0.49
C VAL A 391 -11.94 0.68 -0.97
N SER A 392 -12.92 0.89 -1.84
CA SER A 392 -12.75 0.91 -3.29
C SER A 392 -13.34 2.17 -3.91
N ALA A 393 -12.68 2.70 -4.93
CA ALA A 393 -13.07 3.90 -5.66
C ALA A 393 -13.36 3.54 -7.13
N SER A 394 -14.46 4.04 -7.65
CA SER A 394 -14.98 3.61 -8.95
C SER A 394 -15.38 4.76 -9.87
N LYS A 395 -15.46 4.42 -11.15
CA LYS A 395 -16.09 5.24 -12.19
C LYS A 395 -17.56 5.55 -11.92
N ASP A 396 -18.24 4.74 -11.12
CA ASP A 396 -19.66 4.91 -10.77
C ASP A 396 -19.90 6.04 -9.76
N THR A 397 -18.92 6.91 -9.53
CA THR A 397 -18.98 8.08 -8.63
C THR A 397 -19.03 7.75 -7.14
N THR A 398 -18.98 6.48 -6.77
CA THR A 398 -19.09 6.05 -5.37
C THR A 398 -17.79 5.44 -4.86
N LEU A 399 -17.63 5.50 -3.53
CA LEU A 399 -16.72 4.63 -2.81
C LEU A 399 -17.56 3.59 -2.05
N LYS A 400 -16.97 2.40 -1.87
CA LYS A 400 -17.61 1.34 -1.10
C LYS A 400 -16.63 0.81 -0.07
N VAL A 401 -17.13 0.60 1.15
CA VAL A 401 -16.39 -0.02 2.26
C VAL A 401 -16.86 -1.45 2.42
N TRP A 402 -15.92 -2.37 2.41
CA TRP A 402 -16.16 -3.80 2.45
C TRP A 402 -15.58 -4.41 3.72
N GLU A 403 -16.26 -5.37 4.30
CA GLU A 403 -15.71 -6.23 5.34
C GLU A 403 -14.92 -7.36 4.70
N VAL A 404 -13.61 -7.41 4.92
CA VAL A 404 -12.70 -8.35 4.25
C VAL A 404 -13.03 -9.81 4.57
N ARG A 405 -13.37 -10.11 5.82
CA ARG A 405 -13.64 -11.47 6.27
C ARG A 405 -14.91 -12.08 5.65
N THR A 406 -15.96 -11.30 5.55
CA THR A 406 -17.26 -11.77 5.05
C THR A 406 -17.44 -11.51 3.56
N GLY A 407 -16.64 -10.61 2.97
CA GLY A 407 -16.80 -10.14 1.61
C GLY A 407 -18.07 -9.31 1.38
N LYS A 408 -18.75 -8.88 2.44
CA LYS A 408 -19.97 -8.10 2.35
C LYS A 408 -19.70 -6.60 2.28
N LEU A 409 -20.58 -5.89 1.57
CA LEU A 409 -20.62 -4.44 1.60
C LEU A 409 -21.01 -3.99 3.01
N ASN A 410 -20.17 -3.15 3.61
CA ASN A 410 -20.42 -2.59 4.92
C ASN A 410 -21.12 -1.23 4.79
N VAL A 411 -20.54 -0.31 4.00
CA VAL A 411 -21.05 1.04 3.78
C VAL A 411 -20.90 1.43 2.32
N ASP A 412 -21.93 2.07 1.78
CA ASP A 412 -21.87 2.76 0.49
C ASP A 412 -21.66 4.25 0.76
N LEU A 413 -20.69 4.86 0.12
CA LEU A 413 -20.28 6.25 0.33
C LEU A 413 -20.53 7.06 -0.95
N PRO A 414 -21.78 7.48 -1.21
CA PRO A 414 -22.10 8.35 -2.32
C PRO A 414 -21.68 9.78 -2.02
N GLY A 415 -21.42 10.58 -3.04
CA GLY A 415 -21.18 12.01 -2.83
C GLY A 415 -20.29 12.67 -3.86
N HIS A 416 -19.42 11.94 -4.56
CA HIS A 416 -18.73 12.48 -5.73
C HIS A 416 -19.71 12.70 -6.88
N GLN A 417 -19.45 13.73 -7.69
CA GLN A 417 -20.30 14.10 -8.84
C GLN A 417 -19.81 13.47 -10.16
N ASP A 418 -18.60 12.93 -10.16
CA ASP A 418 -17.98 12.29 -11.33
C ASP A 418 -17.03 11.17 -10.85
N GLU A 419 -16.32 10.52 -11.76
CA GLU A 419 -15.44 9.38 -11.53
C GLU A 419 -14.44 9.63 -10.38
N VAL A 420 -14.26 8.64 -9.49
CA VAL A 420 -13.32 8.70 -8.38
C VAL A 420 -12.05 7.94 -8.75
N TYR A 421 -10.95 8.65 -8.91
CA TYR A 421 -9.68 8.07 -9.36
C TYR A 421 -8.78 7.62 -8.22
N ALA A 422 -8.76 8.38 -7.13
CA ALA A 422 -7.83 8.18 -6.03
C ALA A 422 -8.54 7.98 -4.70
N VAL A 423 -8.06 7.01 -3.93
CA VAL A 423 -8.50 6.76 -2.56
C VAL A 423 -7.34 6.29 -1.72
N ASP A 424 -7.24 6.80 -0.51
CA ASP A 424 -6.28 6.30 0.48
C ASP A 424 -6.92 6.25 1.87
N TRP A 425 -6.44 5.32 2.69
CA TRP A 425 -6.84 5.18 4.08
C TRP A 425 -5.72 5.70 4.99
N SER A 426 -6.07 6.51 5.99
CA SER A 426 -5.10 7.02 6.94
C SER A 426 -4.45 5.89 7.74
N PRO A 427 -3.16 6.02 8.11
CA PRO A 427 -2.43 4.96 8.81
C PRO A 427 -3.00 4.59 10.18
N ASP A 428 -3.74 5.50 10.83
CA ASP A 428 -4.44 5.23 12.08
C ASP A 428 -5.86 4.64 11.88
N GLY A 429 -6.31 4.55 10.63
CA GLY A 429 -7.61 3.98 10.28
C GLY A 429 -8.82 4.90 10.52
N GLU A 430 -8.64 6.14 10.99
CA GLU A 430 -9.75 7.03 11.34
C GLU A 430 -10.43 7.67 10.13
N ARG A 431 -9.73 7.76 8.99
CA ARG A 431 -10.17 8.54 7.82
C ARG A 431 -9.87 7.88 6.50
N VAL A 432 -10.74 8.16 5.54
CA VAL A 432 -10.50 7.89 4.13
C VAL A 432 -10.50 9.23 3.39
N GLY A 433 -9.50 9.41 2.53
CA GLY A 433 -9.41 10.53 1.60
C GLY A 433 -9.71 10.05 0.19
N SER A 434 -10.49 10.81 -0.57
CA SER A 434 -10.78 10.50 -1.96
C SER A 434 -10.72 11.74 -2.84
N GLY A 435 -10.43 11.51 -4.13
CA GLY A 435 -10.40 12.55 -5.14
C GLY A 435 -10.74 11.99 -6.52
N GLY A 436 -11.32 12.82 -7.35
CA GLY A 436 -11.76 12.38 -8.66
C GLY A 436 -11.88 13.49 -9.70
N LYS A 437 -12.60 13.19 -10.74
CA LYS A 437 -12.81 14.08 -11.89
C LYS A 437 -13.69 15.28 -11.55
N ASP A 438 -14.47 15.19 -10.48
CA ASP A 438 -15.27 16.29 -9.93
C ASP A 438 -14.45 17.39 -9.25
N LYS A 439 -13.11 17.27 -9.26
CA LYS A 439 -12.15 18.25 -8.71
C LYS A 439 -12.24 18.42 -7.18
N ALA A 440 -13.07 17.65 -6.51
CA ALA A 440 -13.31 17.74 -5.07
C ALA A 440 -12.47 16.71 -4.31
N VAL A 441 -11.88 17.14 -3.22
CA VAL A 441 -11.33 16.26 -2.18
C VAL A 441 -12.41 15.98 -1.16
N LYS A 442 -12.67 14.71 -0.88
CA LYS A 442 -13.60 14.31 0.16
C LYS A 442 -12.90 13.56 1.27
N ILE A 443 -13.22 13.95 2.50
CA ILE A 443 -12.73 13.28 3.70
C ILE A 443 -13.90 12.56 4.34
N TRP A 444 -13.73 11.27 4.54
CA TRP A 444 -14.74 10.39 5.13
C TRP A 444 -14.29 9.98 6.52
N ARG A 445 -15.21 9.97 7.45
CA ARG A 445 -15.00 9.59 8.85
C ARG A 445 -16.09 8.62 9.32
N HIS A 446 -15.82 8.09 10.48
CA HIS A 446 -16.75 7.28 11.27
C HIS A 446 -17.93 8.11 11.79
#